data_612b0211a4a829aea630436dd9d2e031
#
_entry.id   612b0211a4a829aea630436dd9d2e031
#
_cell.length_a   1.000
_cell.length_b   1.000
_cell.length_c   1.000
_cell.angle_alpha   90.00
_cell.angle_beta   90.00
_cell.angle_gamma   90.00
#
_symmetry.space_group_name_H-M   'P 1'
#
loop_
_entity.id
_entity.type
_entity.pdbx_description
1 polymer ?
#
loop_
_entity_poly.entity_id
_entity_poly.type
_entity_poly.pdbx_seq_one_letter_code
_entity_poly.pdbx_strand_id
1 'polypeptide(L)'
;RAADMILLLGDVFNYNLKVLERELYEAGIRLDKQPPNIHITQEKKGGIIVRSTVALTRMTEFEIAEIIRAYGIVNANVTVREDIDTDTLVDFLAGNRVYIPSLVAINKFDLRYGGIEDKIEEDLGRDYMPISCATTEGLEELKDRIYETLGFIRIYLKPKGGKADLEEPLVLLDGSTVKSVCEHLHRDFVNLFRYALVWGKSAKFPGQSIGLDHELQDCDVLSIITKRR
;
A
#
# COMPACT_ATOMS: atom_id res chain seq x y z
N ARG A 1 -13.66 5.27 5.29
CA ARG A 1 -12.27 5.36 4.79
C ARG A 1 -11.33 4.44 5.60
N ALA A 2 -11.76 3.21 5.84
CA ALA A 2 -10.99 2.22 6.61
C ALA A 2 -10.72 0.96 5.77
N ALA A 3 -10.63 1.10 4.44
CA ALA A 3 -10.28 0.00 3.57
C ALA A 3 -8.80 0.11 3.19
N ASP A 4 -8.09 -1.00 3.23
CA ASP A 4 -6.68 -1.09 2.84
C ASP A 4 -6.54 -1.45 1.35
N MET A 5 -7.61 -1.92 0.70
CA MET A 5 -7.69 -2.22 -0.72
C MET A 5 -9.13 -2.04 -1.23
N ILE A 6 -9.30 -1.78 -2.52
CA ILE A 6 -10.61 -1.74 -3.18
C ILE A 6 -10.66 -2.83 -4.26
N LEU A 7 -11.67 -3.69 -4.17
CA LEU A 7 -12.01 -4.63 -5.24
C LEU A 7 -13.13 -4.04 -6.10
N LEU A 8 -12.81 -3.69 -7.34
CA LEU A 8 -13.79 -3.27 -8.35
C LEU A 8 -14.37 -4.52 -9.02
N LEU A 9 -15.67 -4.72 -8.87
CA LEU A 9 -16.35 -5.90 -9.37
C LEU A 9 -17.30 -5.55 -10.50
N GLY A 10 -17.07 -6.12 -11.67
CA GLY A 10 -17.99 -6.14 -12.81
C GLY A 10 -18.46 -7.54 -13.13
N ASP A 11 -19.21 -7.69 -14.21
CA ASP A 11 -19.51 -8.98 -14.81
C ASP A 11 -19.41 -8.92 -16.35
N VAL A 12 -19.40 -10.07 -17.02
CA VAL A 12 -19.21 -10.14 -18.48
C VAL A 12 -20.26 -9.37 -19.32
N PHE A 13 -21.38 -8.96 -18.71
CA PHE A 13 -22.43 -8.17 -19.35
C PHE A 13 -22.35 -6.69 -18.98
N ASN A 14 -21.71 -6.35 -17.84
CA ASN A 14 -21.56 -4.99 -17.34
C ASN A 14 -20.21 -4.83 -16.61
N TYR A 15 -19.20 -4.49 -17.37
CA TYR A 15 -17.81 -4.28 -16.88
C TYR A 15 -17.32 -2.85 -17.02
N ASN A 16 -18.20 -1.88 -17.31
CA ASN A 16 -17.83 -0.47 -17.37
C ASN A 16 -17.63 0.11 -15.96
N LEU A 17 -16.39 0.08 -15.49
CA LEU A 17 -16.03 0.55 -14.15
C LEU A 17 -15.71 2.05 -14.09
N LYS A 18 -15.68 2.77 -15.23
CA LYS A 18 -15.29 4.19 -15.31
C LYS A 18 -16.14 5.11 -14.43
N VAL A 19 -17.42 4.77 -14.25
CA VAL A 19 -18.32 5.54 -13.38
C VAL A 19 -17.90 5.39 -11.92
N LEU A 20 -17.63 4.16 -11.48
CA LEU A 20 -17.17 3.87 -10.12
C LEU A 20 -15.79 4.50 -9.83
N GLU A 21 -14.87 4.40 -10.77
CA GLU A 21 -13.54 5.02 -10.66
C GLU A 21 -13.64 6.54 -10.53
N ARG A 22 -14.54 7.18 -11.30
CA ARG A 22 -14.79 8.61 -11.19
C ARG A 22 -15.39 8.99 -9.84
N GLU A 23 -16.39 8.27 -9.35
CA GLU A 23 -16.98 8.53 -8.04
C GLU A 23 -15.96 8.38 -6.91
N LEU A 24 -15.10 7.37 -6.98
CA LEU A 24 -14.00 7.21 -6.03
C LEU A 24 -13.01 8.37 -6.10
N TYR A 25 -12.67 8.81 -7.32
CA TYR A 25 -11.79 9.95 -7.53
C TYR A 25 -12.38 11.24 -6.95
N GLU A 26 -13.67 11.52 -7.18
CA GLU A 26 -14.40 12.66 -6.63
C GLU A 26 -14.51 12.58 -5.09
N ALA A 27 -14.62 11.39 -4.53
CA ALA A 27 -14.57 11.14 -3.09
C ALA A 27 -13.16 11.32 -2.48
N GLY A 28 -12.14 11.63 -3.29
CA GLY A 28 -10.76 11.85 -2.86
C GLY A 28 -9.94 10.57 -2.72
N ILE A 29 -10.38 9.47 -3.34
CA ILE A 29 -9.65 8.20 -3.36
C ILE A 29 -8.85 8.14 -4.67
N ARG A 30 -7.58 7.76 -4.55
CA ARG A 30 -6.64 7.59 -5.67
C ARG A 30 -6.23 6.14 -5.75
N LEU A 31 -6.84 5.43 -6.72
CA LEU A 31 -6.58 4.01 -6.96
C LEU A 31 -5.21 3.82 -7.61
N ASP A 32 -4.44 2.87 -7.11
CA ASP A 32 -3.16 2.41 -7.64
C ASP A 32 -2.12 3.52 -7.84
N LYS A 33 -2.27 4.64 -7.13
CA LYS A 33 -1.31 5.75 -7.11
C LYS A 33 -0.56 5.80 -5.78
N GLN A 34 0.64 6.37 -5.82
CA GLN A 34 1.40 6.69 -4.63
C GLN A 34 1.15 8.14 -4.21
N PRO A 35 1.25 8.47 -2.90
CA PRO A 35 1.24 9.85 -2.45
C PRO A 35 2.31 10.67 -3.16
N PRO A 36 2.01 11.92 -3.57
CA PRO A 36 2.98 12.78 -4.26
C PRO A 36 4.25 13.01 -3.44
N ASN A 37 5.40 12.85 -4.09
CA ASN A 37 6.71 13.06 -3.45
C ASN A 37 7.11 14.54 -3.47
N ILE A 38 6.33 15.33 -2.74
CA ILE A 38 6.51 16.78 -2.55
C ILE A 38 6.76 17.05 -1.08
N HIS A 39 7.68 17.96 -0.79
CA HIS A 39 7.92 18.43 0.56
C HIS A 39 7.83 19.96 0.61
N ILE A 40 7.01 20.49 1.52
CA ILE A 40 6.83 21.92 1.74
C ILE A 40 7.21 22.27 3.18
N THR A 41 8.16 23.17 3.33
CA THR A 41 8.52 23.77 4.62
C THR A 41 8.11 25.23 4.59
N GLN A 42 7.14 25.63 5.42
CA GLN A 42 6.74 27.01 5.52
C GLN A 42 7.79 27.84 6.23
N GLU A 43 7.99 29.07 5.74
CA GLU A 43 8.98 30.01 6.24
C GLU A 43 8.33 31.31 6.71
N LYS A 44 9.02 32.09 7.52
CA LYS A 44 8.52 33.40 8.00
C LYS A 44 8.60 34.50 6.93
N LYS A 45 9.52 34.40 6.00
CA LYS A 45 9.81 35.38 4.94
C LYS A 45 10.60 34.72 3.80
N GLY A 46 10.68 35.39 2.63
CA GLY A 46 11.52 34.95 1.52
C GLY A 46 10.73 34.52 0.28
N GLY A 47 9.39 34.51 0.34
CA GLY A 47 8.56 34.07 -0.78
C GLY A 47 8.54 32.54 -0.92
N ILE A 48 8.00 32.04 -2.03
CA ILE A 48 7.98 30.63 -2.35
C ILE A 48 9.17 30.33 -3.25
N ILE A 49 10.02 29.41 -2.79
CA ILE A 49 11.18 28.92 -3.53
C ILE A 49 10.91 27.46 -3.88
N VAL A 50 10.74 27.17 -5.16
CA VAL A 50 10.54 25.81 -5.67
C VAL A 50 11.88 25.28 -6.18
N ARG A 51 12.18 24.03 -5.86
CA ARG A 51 13.33 23.28 -6.38
C ARG A 51 12.86 21.87 -6.77
N SER A 52 13.29 21.42 -7.93
CA SER A 52 13.04 20.06 -8.38
C SER A 52 14.33 19.26 -8.43
N THR A 53 14.26 17.99 -8.06
CA THR A 53 15.35 17.01 -8.23
C THR A 53 15.27 16.25 -9.55
N VAL A 54 14.17 16.45 -10.31
CA VAL A 54 13.90 15.84 -11.61
C VAL A 54 13.53 16.92 -12.63
N ALA A 55 13.58 16.61 -13.91
CA ALA A 55 13.06 17.50 -14.95
C ALA A 55 11.55 17.60 -14.85
N LEU A 56 11.02 18.80 -14.74
CA LEU A 56 9.59 19.08 -14.76
C LEU A 56 9.15 19.26 -16.22
N THR A 57 8.30 18.36 -16.73
CA THR A 57 7.80 18.42 -18.13
C THR A 57 6.34 18.85 -18.19
N ARG A 58 5.58 18.70 -17.11
CA ARG A 58 4.14 18.97 -17.03
C ARG A 58 3.79 20.30 -16.41
N MET A 59 4.68 20.84 -15.57
CA MET A 59 4.53 22.12 -14.90
C MET A 59 5.89 22.81 -14.75
N THR A 60 5.86 24.14 -14.69
CA THR A 60 7.04 24.94 -14.34
C THR A 60 7.09 25.23 -12.83
N GLU A 61 8.30 25.54 -12.30
CA GLU A 61 8.46 25.98 -10.92
C GLU A 61 7.62 27.21 -10.58
N PHE A 62 7.42 28.08 -11.57
CA PHE A 62 6.57 29.27 -11.43
C PHE A 62 5.10 28.92 -11.23
N GLU A 63 4.54 28.01 -12.04
CA GLU A 63 3.14 27.55 -11.92
C GLU A 63 2.92 26.84 -10.59
N ILE A 64 3.85 26.02 -10.14
CA ILE A 64 3.83 25.37 -8.82
C ILE A 64 3.75 26.44 -7.71
N ALA A 65 4.59 27.47 -7.77
CA ALA A 65 4.57 28.54 -6.79
C ALA A 65 3.25 29.33 -6.77
N GLU A 66 2.66 29.60 -7.93
CA GLU A 66 1.37 30.30 -8.03
C GLU A 66 0.22 29.48 -7.43
N ILE A 67 0.17 28.18 -7.69
CA ILE A 67 -0.86 27.30 -7.11
C ILE A 67 -0.69 27.23 -5.58
N ILE A 68 0.52 27.07 -5.08
CA ILE A 68 0.80 27.05 -3.64
C ILE A 68 0.39 28.37 -2.97
N ARG A 69 0.60 29.50 -3.67
CA ARG A 69 0.16 30.82 -3.20
C ARG A 69 -1.36 30.94 -3.13
N ALA A 70 -2.07 30.37 -4.13
CA ALA A 70 -3.53 30.32 -4.15
C ALA A 70 -4.12 29.52 -2.98
N TYR A 71 -3.36 28.54 -2.44
CA TYR A 71 -3.71 27.82 -1.21
C TYR A 71 -3.35 28.56 0.08
N GLY A 72 -2.93 29.85 -0.01
CA GLY A 72 -2.70 30.71 1.14
C GLY A 72 -1.28 30.60 1.73
N ILE A 73 -0.36 29.89 1.11
CA ILE A 73 1.02 29.78 1.52
C ILE A 73 1.83 30.86 0.80
N VAL A 74 2.37 31.82 1.54
CA VAL A 74 3.08 32.99 0.97
C VAL A 74 4.61 32.85 1.00
N ASN A 75 5.14 32.07 1.97
CA ASN A 75 6.56 31.86 2.13
C ASN A 75 6.83 30.37 2.42
N ALA A 76 7.56 29.70 1.54
CA ALA A 76 7.90 28.29 1.69
C ALA A 76 9.10 27.88 0.85
N ASN A 77 9.83 26.88 1.33
CA ASN A 77 10.75 26.08 0.53
C ASN A 77 10.01 24.80 0.08
N VAL A 78 9.93 24.60 -1.22
CA VAL A 78 9.25 23.49 -1.85
C VAL A 78 10.28 22.61 -2.55
N THR A 79 10.27 21.32 -2.25
CA THR A 79 11.10 20.34 -2.95
C THR A 79 10.20 19.35 -3.66
N VAL A 80 10.32 19.26 -4.98
CA VAL A 80 9.56 18.33 -5.84
C VAL A 80 10.51 17.24 -6.33
N ARG A 81 10.14 15.98 -6.13
CA ARG A 81 11.01 14.83 -6.44
C ARG A 81 10.44 13.91 -7.51
N GLU A 82 9.39 14.32 -8.17
CA GLU A 82 8.77 13.64 -9.31
C GLU A 82 8.18 14.65 -10.29
N ASP A 83 7.91 14.24 -11.54
CA ASP A 83 7.30 15.10 -12.56
C ASP A 83 5.78 15.16 -12.34
N ILE A 84 5.34 16.18 -11.64
CA ILE A 84 3.94 16.39 -11.22
C ILE A 84 3.15 17.21 -12.23
N ASP A 85 1.83 16.99 -12.23
CA ASP A 85 0.85 17.85 -12.86
C ASP A 85 0.03 18.65 -11.84
N THR A 86 -0.85 19.51 -12.33
CA THR A 86 -1.72 20.36 -11.50
C THR A 86 -2.56 19.54 -10.52
N ASP A 87 -3.15 18.42 -10.97
CA ASP A 87 -4.03 17.60 -10.15
C ASP A 87 -3.24 16.94 -8.99
N THR A 88 -2.04 16.46 -9.28
CA THR A 88 -1.12 15.88 -8.28
C THR A 88 -0.73 16.91 -7.23
N LEU A 89 -0.41 18.15 -7.63
CA LEU A 89 -0.09 19.23 -6.69
C LEU A 89 -1.30 19.63 -5.83
N VAL A 90 -2.49 19.73 -6.44
CA VAL A 90 -3.75 20.02 -5.74
C VAL A 90 -4.09 18.91 -4.74
N ASP A 91 -3.92 17.65 -5.13
CA ASP A 91 -4.12 16.51 -4.24
C ASP A 91 -3.20 16.56 -3.01
N PHE A 92 -1.93 16.92 -3.22
CA PHE A 92 -0.97 17.10 -2.13
C PHE A 92 -1.38 18.24 -1.18
N LEU A 93 -1.72 19.40 -1.74
CA LEU A 93 -2.11 20.59 -0.96
C LEU A 93 -3.43 20.41 -0.22
N ALA A 94 -4.38 19.68 -0.79
CA ALA A 94 -5.64 19.36 -0.15
C ALA A 94 -5.47 18.49 1.11
N GLY A 95 -4.43 17.63 1.17
CA GLY A 95 -4.05 16.85 2.34
C GLY A 95 -5.09 15.83 2.85
N ASN A 96 -6.15 15.58 2.06
CA ASN A 96 -7.26 14.71 2.44
C ASN A 96 -7.50 13.56 1.45
N ARG A 97 -6.53 13.31 0.58
CA ARG A 97 -6.58 12.20 -0.36
C ARG A 97 -6.15 10.91 0.31
N VAL A 98 -6.73 9.81 -0.16
CA VAL A 98 -6.40 8.46 0.30
C VAL A 98 -5.92 7.66 -0.92
N TYR A 99 -4.73 7.11 -0.81
CA TYR A 99 -4.08 6.32 -1.85
C TYR A 99 -4.26 4.86 -1.50
N ILE A 100 -4.98 4.11 -2.33
CA ILE A 100 -5.40 2.73 -2.03
C ILE A 100 -5.12 1.86 -3.25
N PRO A 101 -4.50 0.67 -3.09
CA PRO A 101 -4.38 -0.30 -4.16
C PRO A 101 -5.75 -0.84 -4.55
N SER A 102 -5.91 -1.20 -5.82
CA SER A 102 -7.14 -1.80 -6.31
C SER A 102 -6.91 -3.05 -7.12
N LEU A 103 -7.92 -3.93 -7.13
CA LEU A 103 -8.02 -5.06 -8.05
C LEU A 103 -9.33 -4.95 -8.82
N VAL A 104 -9.31 -5.44 -10.06
CA VAL A 104 -10.52 -5.60 -10.87
C VAL A 104 -10.83 -7.07 -11.00
N ALA A 105 -12.07 -7.45 -10.74
CA ALA A 105 -12.57 -8.80 -11.01
C ALA A 105 -13.82 -8.73 -11.89
N ILE A 106 -13.88 -9.60 -12.88
CA ILE A 106 -15.02 -9.75 -13.79
C ILE A 106 -15.68 -11.09 -13.53
N ASN A 107 -16.86 -11.02 -12.94
CA ASN A 107 -17.64 -12.19 -12.56
C ASN A 107 -18.46 -12.77 -13.71
N LYS A 108 -19.07 -13.92 -13.48
CA LYS A 108 -19.88 -14.69 -14.44
C LYS A 108 -19.07 -15.12 -15.66
N PHE A 109 -17.78 -15.37 -15.48
CA PHE A 109 -16.90 -15.73 -16.59
C PHE A 109 -17.23 -17.09 -17.19
N ASP A 110 -17.97 -17.93 -16.48
CA ASP A 110 -18.61 -19.16 -16.98
C ASP A 110 -19.62 -18.89 -18.10
N LEU A 111 -20.18 -17.68 -18.18
CA LEU A 111 -21.14 -17.25 -19.22
C LEU A 111 -20.44 -16.44 -20.34
N ARG A 112 -19.11 -16.47 -20.43
CA ARG A 112 -18.38 -15.78 -21.48
C ARG A 112 -18.76 -16.29 -22.88
N TYR A 113 -18.74 -15.39 -23.84
CA TYR A 113 -19.00 -15.66 -25.25
C TYR A 113 -17.84 -15.22 -26.13
N GLY A 114 -17.75 -15.71 -27.36
CA GLY A 114 -16.59 -15.48 -28.21
C GLY A 114 -16.25 -14.00 -28.40
N GLY A 115 -14.97 -13.64 -28.20
CA GLY A 115 -14.44 -12.29 -28.36
C GLY A 115 -14.73 -11.33 -27.21
N ILE A 116 -15.37 -11.77 -26.12
CA ILE A 116 -15.66 -10.89 -24.97
C ILE A 116 -14.38 -10.57 -24.18
N GLU A 117 -13.44 -11.50 -24.10
CA GLU A 117 -12.16 -11.33 -23.39
C GLU A 117 -11.36 -10.19 -24.00
N ASP A 118 -11.11 -10.22 -25.31
CA ASP A 118 -10.40 -9.17 -26.04
C ASP A 118 -11.07 -7.81 -25.86
N LYS A 119 -12.40 -7.79 -25.87
CA LYS A 119 -13.19 -6.57 -25.69
C LYS A 119 -13.07 -6.01 -24.28
N ILE A 120 -13.10 -6.85 -23.25
CA ILE A 120 -12.92 -6.44 -21.85
C ILE A 120 -11.52 -5.86 -21.66
N GLU A 121 -10.47 -6.50 -22.20
CA GLU A 121 -9.10 -6.01 -22.15
C GLU A 121 -8.95 -4.64 -22.81
N GLU A 122 -9.54 -4.46 -24.02
CA GLU A 122 -9.50 -3.18 -24.74
C GLU A 122 -10.25 -2.06 -23.97
N ASP A 123 -11.44 -2.35 -23.46
CA ASP A 123 -12.30 -1.37 -22.80
C ASP A 123 -11.79 -0.96 -21.42
N LEU A 124 -11.24 -1.91 -20.64
CA LEU A 124 -10.68 -1.65 -19.31
C LEU A 124 -9.29 -1.00 -19.39
N GLY A 125 -8.46 -1.41 -20.34
CA GLY A 125 -7.08 -0.92 -20.49
C GLY A 125 -6.18 -1.20 -19.28
N ARG A 126 -6.55 -2.18 -18.46
CA ARG A 126 -5.83 -2.62 -17.25
C ARG A 126 -6.11 -4.09 -16.97
N ASP A 127 -5.25 -4.70 -16.15
CA ASP A 127 -5.39 -6.09 -15.73
C ASP A 127 -6.69 -6.31 -14.96
N TYR A 128 -7.32 -7.44 -15.20
CA TYR A 128 -8.48 -7.92 -14.45
C TYR A 128 -8.39 -9.40 -14.16
N MET A 129 -9.14 -9.87 -13.19
CA MET A 129 -9.25 -11.28 -12.84
C MET A 129 -10.58 -11.83 -13.28
N PRO A 130 -10.59 -12.81 -14.21
CA PRO A 130 -11.81 -13.53 -14.56
C PRO A 130 -12.21 -14.47 -13.43
N ILE A 131 -13.44 -14.35 -12.96
CA ILE A 131 -13.98 -15.21 -11.89
C ILE A 131 -15.38 -15.69 -12.20
N SER A 132 -15.78 -16.78 -11.61
CA SER A 132 -17.17 -17.23 -11.57
C SER A 132 -17.54 -17.64 -10.14
N CYS A 133 -18.42 -16.88 -9.52
CA CYS A 133 -18.99 -17.27 -8.23
C CYS A 133 -19.91 -18.50 -8.31
N ALA A 134 -20.42 -18.82 -9.50
CA ALA A 134 -21.29 -19.98 -9.71
C ALA A 134 -20.49 -21.30 -9.78
N THR A 135 -19.34 -21.27 -10.45
CA THR A 135 -18.47 -22.45 -10.64
C THR A 135 -17.27 -22.45 -9.70
N THR A 136 -17.05 -21.38 -8.96
CA THR A 136 -15.86 -21.11 -8.11
C THR A 136 -14.54 -20.95 -8.89
N GLU A 137 -14.58 -20.89 -10.22
CA GLU A 137 -13.43 -20.65 -11.10
C GLU A 137 -12.78 -19.28 -10.76
N GLY A 138 -11.45 -19.23 -10.64
CA GLY A 138 -10.67 -18.02 -10.38
C GLY A 138 -10.75 -17.47 -8.95
N LEU A 139 -11.55 -18.07 -8.04
CA LEU A 139 -11.70 -17.52 -6.68
C LEU A 139 -10.50 -17.76 -5.79
N GLU A 140 -9.77 -18.85 -5.95
CA GLU A 140 -8.53 -19.07 -5.16
C GLU A 140 -7.44 -18.12 -5.62
N GLU A 141 -7.26 -17.94 -6.94
CA GLU A 141 -6.33 -16.96 -7.49
C GLU A 141 -6.68 -15.53 -7.05
N LEU A 142 -8.00 -15.20 -6.99
CA LEU A 142 -8.41 -13.89 -6.46
C LEU A 142 -8.02 -13.70 -5.00
N LYS A 143 -8.14 -14.72 -4.16
CA LYS A 143 -7.70 -14.66 -2.76
C LYS A 143 -6.20 -14.44 -2.64
N ASP A 144 -5.42 -15.17 -3.42
CA ASP A 144 -3.96 -15.02 -3.43
C ASP A 144 -3.57 -13.61 -3.89
N ARG A 145 -4.22 -13.11 -4.93
CA ARG A 145 -3.97 -11.77 -5.46
C ARG A 145 -4.36 -10.67 -4.48
N ILE A 146 -5.48 -10.83 -3.76
CA ILE A 146 -5.88 -9.93 -2.67
C ILE A 146 -4.81 -9.91 -1.58
N TYR A 147 -4.32 -11.08 -1.18
CA TYR A 147 -3.29 -11.21 -0.15
C TYR A 147 -1.97 -10.51 -0.56
N GLU A 148 -1.54 -10.73 -1.80
CA GLU A 148 -0.36 -10.06 -2.38
C GLU A 148 -0.54 -8.54 -2.46
N THR A 149 -1.70 -8.09 -2.95
CA THR A 149 -2.00 -6.65 -3.12
C THR A 149 -2.07 -5.91 -1.79
N LEU A 150 -2.57 -6.56 -0.75
CA LEU A 150 -2.58 -6.02 0.60
C LEU A 150 -1.18 -5.96 1.23
N GLY A 151 -0.20 -6.63 0.64
CA GLY A 151 1.17 -6.65 1.16
C GLY A 151 1.23 -7.27 2.55
N PHE A 152 0.49 -8.34 2.80
CA PHE A 152 0.56 -9.04 4.07
C PHE A 152 1.74 -10.00 4.14
N ILE A 153 2.35 -10.07 5.32
CA ILE A 153 3.36 -11.06 5.67
C ILE A 153 2.89 -11.91 6.85
N ARG A 154 3.25 -13.19 6.83
CA ARG A 154 2.96 -14.17 7.89
C ARG A 154 4.19 -14.34 8.75
N ILE A 155 4.04 -14.14 10.05
CA ILE A 155 5.10 -14.34 11.02
C ILE A 155 4.68 -15.45 11.98
N TYR A 156 5.47 -16.50 12.07
CA TYR A 156 5.21 -17.62 12.95
C TYR A 156 5.93 -17.42 14.28
N LEU A 157 5.20 -17.58 15.37
CA LEU A 157 5.77 -17.41 16.70
C LEU A 157 6.34 -18.73 17.24
N LYS A 158 7.51 -18.64 17.83
CA LYS A 158 8.19 -19.78 18.45
C LYS A 158 8.48 -19.49 19.92
N PRO A 159 7.87 -20.21 20.87
CA PRO A 159 8.23 -20.12 22.29
C PRO A 159 9.69 -20.50 22.51
N LYS A 160 10.31 -19.92 23.52
CA LYS A 160 11.69 -20.26 23.89
C LYS A 160 11.81 -21.76 24.19
N GLY A 161 12.64 -22.47 23.43
CA GLY A 161 12.85 -23.93 23.62
C GLY A 161 11.73 -24.81 23.06
N GLY A 162 10.67 -24.22 22.49
CA GLY A 162 9.54 -24.92 21.85
C GLY A 162 9.68 -25.07 20.34
N LYS A 163 8.65 -25.66 19.74
CA LYS A 163 8.46 -25.67 18.28
C LYS A 163 7.72 -24.43 17.86
N ALA A 164 7.93 -24.00 16.61
CA ALA A 164 7.13 -22.92 16.00
C ALA A 164 5.70 -23.40 15.80
N ASP A 165 4.75 -22.51 16.07
CA ASP A 165 3.36 -22.71 15.68
C ASP A 165 3.25 -22.29 14.20
N LEU A 166 2.98 -23.25 13.33
CA LEU A 166 2.84 -23.04 11.89
C LEU A 166 1.37 -23.04 11.44
N GLU A 167 0.44 -23.28 12.37
CA GLU A 167 -1.00 -23.32 12.05
C GLU A 167 -1.64 -21.93 12.14
N GLU A 168 -1.19 -21.10 13.12
CA GLU A 168 -1.73 -19.78 13.37
C GLU A 168 -0.65 -18.68 13.19
N PRO A 169 -0.37 -18.21 11.96
CA PRO A 169 0.56 -17.11 11.75
C PRO A 169 -0.02 -15.79 12.24
N LEU A 170 0.84 -14.94 12.77
CA LEU A 170 0.54 -13.53 12.95
C LEU A 170 0.63 -12.83 11.58
N VAL A 171 -0.45 -12.22 11.13
CA VAL A 171 -0.50 -11.50 9.87
C VAL A 171 -0.23 -10.01 10.12
N LEU A 172 0.76 -9.46 9.43
CA LEU A 172 1.18 -8.06 9.50
C LEU A 172 1.37 -7.51 8.09
N LEU A 173 1.52 -6.20 7.97
CA LEU A 173 1.88 -5.56 6.70
C LEU A 173 3.36 -5.75 6.39
N ASP A 174 3.71 -5.80 5.11
CA ASP A 174 5.09 -5.77 4.64
C ASP A 174 5.83 -4.52 5.17
N GLY A 175 7.12 -4.63 5.43
CA GLY A 175 7.89 -3.61 6.12
C GLY A 175 7.68 -3.57 7.64
N SER A 176 6.86 -4.49 8.21
CA SER A 176 6.72 -4.61 9.66
C SER A 176 8.01 -5.10 10.31
N THR A 177 8.29 -4.54 11.49
CA THR A 177 9.48 -4.85 12.28
C THR A 177 9.15 -5.77 13.47
N VAL A 178 10.18 -6.26 14.15
CA VAL A 178 10.02 -6.97 15.43
C VAL A 178 9.24 -6.14 16.45
N LYS A 179 9.40 -4.80 16.42
CA LYS A 179 8.62 -3.89 17.26
C LYS A 179 7.14 -3.98 16.97
N SER A 180 6.74 -4.00 15.70
CA SER A 180 5.34 -4.17 15.28
C SER A 180 4.73 -5.47 15.83
N VAL A 181 5.49 -6.57 15.76
CA VAL A 181 5.08 -7.85 16.37
C VAL A 181 4.88 -7.71 17.88
N CYS A 182 5.85 -7.11 18.59
CA CYS A 182 5.77 -6.90 20.03
C CYS A 182 4.53 -6.07 20.42
N GLU A 183 4.24 -4.97 19.70
CA GLU A 183 3.09 -4.11 19.92
C GLU A 183 1.76 -4.83 19.68
N HIS A 184 1.71 -5.69 18.65
CA HIS A 184 0.54 -6.49 18.33
C HIS A 184 0.25 -7.56 19.39
N LEU A 185 1.29 -8.19 19.94
CA LEU A 185 1.13 -9.19 21.00
C LEU A 185 0.70 -8.55 22.31
N HIS A 186 1.43 -7.57 22.81
CA HIS A 186 1.09 -6.81 24.01
C HIS A 186 2.05 -5.63 24.19
N ARG A 187 1.55 -4.48 24.65
CA ARG A 187 2.32 -3.24 24.86
C ARG A 187 3.57 -3.44 25.76
N ASP A 188 3.50 -4.33 26.74
CA ASP A 188 4.62 -4.61 27.64
C ASP A 188 5.78 -5.34 26.95
N PHE A 189 5.55 -6.03 25.84
CA PHE A 189 6.62 -6.73 25.13
C PHE A 189 7.71 -5.81 24.63
N VAL A 190 7.36 -4.61 24.17
CA VAL A 190 8.34 -3.61 23.74
C VAL A 190 9.22 -3.16 24.92
N ASN A 191 8.62 -2.89 26.09
CA ASN A 191 9.34 -2.43 27.29
C ASN A 191 10.24 -3.52 27.91
N LEU A 192 9.79 -4.77 27.84
CA LEU A 192 10.50 -5.93 28.38
C LEU A 192 11.42 -6.58 27.35
N PHE A 193 11.44 -6.11 26.12
CA PHE A 193 12.24 -6.67 25.04
C PHE A 193 13.74 -6.71 25.41
N ARG A 194 14.37 -7.83 25.12
CA ARG A 194 15.82 -7.98 25.26
C ARG A 194 16.49 -8.22 23.91
N TYR A 195 16.04 -9.20 23.17
CA TYR A 195 16.40 -9.53 21.79
C TYR A 195 15.36 -10.51 21.23
N ALA A 196 15.35 -10.68 19.91
CA ALA A 196 14.60 -11.77 19.29
C ALA A 196 15.54 -12.67 18.48
N LEU A 197 15.12 -13.88 18.24
CA LEU A 197 15.78 -14.83 17.34
C LEU A 197 14.88 -15.01 16.12
N VAL A 198 15.45 -14.95 14.93
CA VAL A 198 14.71 -15.09 13.66
C VAL A 198 15.27 -16.24 12.84
N TRP A 199 14.36 -16.99 12.21
CA TRP A 199 14.62 -18.01 11.21
C TRP A 199 13.74 -17.72 9.99
N GLY A 200 14.31 -17.62 8.81
CA GLY A 200 13.58 -17.35 7.58
C GLY A 200 14.36 -16.46 6.64
N LYS A 201 13.63 -15.77 5.77
CA LYS A 201 14.23 -14.98 4.67
C LYS A 201 14.92 -13.70 5.15
N SER A 202 14.45 -13.08 6.23
CA SER A 202 15.06 -11.87 6.78
C SER A 202 16.37 -12.15 7.54
N ALA A 203 16.61 -13.41 7.91
CA ALA A 203 17.79 -13.82 8.65
C ALA A 203 18.99 -14.13 7.72
N LYS A 204 20.18 -13.66 8.09
CA LYS A 204 21.44 -14.06 7.43
C LYS A 204 21.81 -15.52 7.71
N PHE A 205 21.42 -16.02 8.87
CA PHE A 205 21.58 -17.44 9.29
C PHE A 205 20.47 -17.81 10.28
N PRO A 206 20.09 -19.11 10.34
CA PRO A 206 19.03 -19.56 11.22
C PRO A 206 19.30 -19.26 12.69
N GLY A 207 18.32 -18.64 13.37
CA GLY A 207 18.46 -18.26 14.79
C GLY A 207 19.29 -17.01 15.01
N GLN A 208 19.41 -16.13 14.03
CA GLN A 208 20.07 -14.83 14.17
C GLN A 208 19.42 -14.01 15.28
N SER A 209 20.26 -13.42 16.15
CA SER A 209 19.79 -12.45 17.15
C SER A 209 19.60 -11.08 16.53
N ILE A 210 18.41 -10.50 16.74
CA ILE A 210 17.97 -9.24 16.12
C ILE A 210 17.36 -8.29 17.15
N GLY A 211 17.31 -7.01 16.82
CA GLY A 211 16.69 -5.93 17.60
C GLY A 211 15.26 -5.65 17.20
N LEU A 212 14.66 -4.62 17.83
CA LEU A 212 13.28 -4.17 17.55
C LEU A 212 13.07 -3.64 16.14
N ASP A 213 14.08 -3.00 15.56
CA ASP A 213 13.98 -2.32 14.26
C ASP A 213 14.27 -3.25 13.07
N HIS A 214 14.49 -4.55 13.33
CA HIS A 214 14.71 -5.52 12.26
C HIS A 214 13.42 -5.74 11.48
N GLU A 215 13.46 -5.51 10.18
CA GLU A 215 12.35 -5.72 9.24
C GLU A 215 12.19 -7.21 8.96
N LEU A 216 10.95 -7.68 9.02
CA LEU A 216 10.59 -9.08 8.86
C LEU A 216 10.10 -9.36 7.44
N GLN A 217 10.23 -10.61 7.00
CA GLN A 217 9.74 -11.08 5.71
C GLN A 217 8.72 -12.20 5.86
N ASP A 218 7.92 -12.41 4.81
CA ASP A 218 6.88 -13.46 4.82
C ASP A 218 7.45 -14.83 5.13
N CYS A 219 6.76 -15.55 6.02
CA CYS A 219 7.11 -16.86 6.57
C CYS A 219 8.33 -16.87 7.52
N ASP A 220 8.74 -15.72 8.06
CA ASP A 220 9.73 -15.71 9.12
C ASP A 220 9.18 -16.36 10.41
N VAL A 221 10.05 -17.09 11.11
CA VAL A 221 9.77 -17.64 12.44
C VAL A 221 10.49 -16.78 13.47
N LEU A 222 9.77 -16.27 14.45
CA LEU A 222 10.28 -15.33 15.45
C LEU A 222 10.15 -15.87 16.86
N SER A 223 11.23 -15.80 17.64
CA SER A 223 11.22 -16.09 19.09
C SER A 223 11.63 -14.84 19.86
N ILE A 224 10.69 -14.23 20.58
CA ILE A 224 10.93 -13.00 21.37
C ILE A 224 11.41 -13.38 22.76
N ILE A 225 12.53 -12.80 23.18
CA ILE A 225 13.13 -13.01 24.49
C ILE A 225 12.98 -11.72 25.30
N THR A 226 12.23 -11.83 26.39
CA THR A 226 11.98 -10.71 27.31
C THR A 226 12.88 -10.80 28.56
N LYS A 227 13.08 -9.65 29.20
CA LYS A 227 13.69 -9.59 30.55
C LYS A 227 12.73 -10.24 31.54
N ARG A 228 13.25 -11.03 32.49
CA ARG A 228 12.43 -11.48 33.62
C ARG A 228 12.05 -10.27 34.47
N ARG A 229 10.78 -10.18 34.84
CA ARG A 229 10.36 -9.28 35.93
C ARG A 229 11.06 -9.64 37.22
#